data_aab51015583561e1d04b4d5d52d95efa
#
_entry.id   aab51015583561e1d04b4d5d52d95efa
#
_cell.length_a   1.000
_cell.length_b   1.000
_cell.length_c   1.000
_cell.angle_alpha   90.00
_cell.angle_beta   90.00
_cell.angle_gamma   90.00
#
_symmetry.space_group_name_H-M   'P 1'
#
loop_
_entity.id
_entity.type
_entity.pdbx_description
1 polymer ?
#
loop_
_entity_poly.entity_id
_entity_poly.type
_entity_poly.pdbx_seq_one_letter_code
_entity_poly.pdbx_strand_id
1 'polypeptide(L)'
;MSDTIDHTTFKGIYARDEAPWETGKPHPQLVAVADRVNSPVLDAGCGTGEVALFLAARGHEVTGIDFVEEAIQRARSKAAARTLKIEFQIKDALTLREWDRRFATVTDFGLFHVFSDADRQRYVDGLRTVLVPDGRLFLACFSDEEPGTEGPRRVSQQELRDAFADGFAIESIEPSQFEVNPRLSGTSFSPGGPKTWFAIIRRKRGPKLLNTEQTLPNPKDSPQSGE
;
A
#
# COMPACT_ATOMS: atom_id res chain seq x y z
N MET A 1 16.93 -15.69 5.96
CA MET A 1 16.01 -14.56 6.26
C MET A 1 16.68 -13.32 5.75
N SER A 2 16.01 -12.57 4.87
CA SER A 2 16.52 -11.28 4.40
C SER A 2 16.10 -10.22 5.42
N ASP A 3 17.02 -9.39 5.86
CA ASP A 3 16.68 -8.25 6.73
C ASP A 3 15.93 -7.18 5.93
N THR A 4 15.09 -6.39 6.62
CA THR A 4 14.48 -5.19 6.04
C THR A 4 15.57 -4.24 5.56
N ILE A 5 15.40 -3.63 4.39
CA ILE A 5 16.39 -2.66 3.90
C ILE A 5 16.42 -1.48 4.86
N ASP A 6 17.62 -1.16 5.36
CA ASP A 6 17.81 -0.14 6.38
C ASP A 6 17.38 1.26 5.89
N HIS A 7 16.77 2.01 6.79
CA HIS A 7 16.35 3.40 6.60
C HIS A 7 17.48 4.32 6.13
N THR A 8 18.73 4.07 6.56
CA THR A 8 19.90 4.85 6.13
C THR A 8 20.20 4.72 4.66
N THR A 9 19.93 3.53 4.08
CA THR A 9 20.08 3.28 2.64
C THR A 9 19.18 4.19 1.82
N PHE A 10 17.89 4.26 2.15
CA PHE A 10 16.94 5.12 1.42
C PHE A 10 17.25 6.62 1.59
N LYS A 11 17.58 7.07 2.80
CA LYS A 11 18.03 8.45 3.02
C LYS A 11 19.23 8.81 2.14
N GLY A 12 20.22 7.92 2.05
CA GLY A 12 21.38 8.10 1.20
C GLY A 12 21.04 8.20 -0.29
N ILE A 13 20.12 7.39 -0.79
CA ILE A 13 19.67 7.40 -2.18
C ILE A 13 18.97 8.73 -2.51
N TYR A 14 18.02 9.18 -1.68
CA TYR A 14 17.34 10.46 -1.89
C TYR A 14 18.28 11.64 -1.77
N ALA A 15 19.24 11.64 -0.82
CA ALA A 15 20.21 12.72 -0.68
C ALA A 15 21.11 12.91 -1.91
N ARG A 16 21.40 11.83 -2.67
CA ARG A 16 22.22 11.88 -3.90
C ARG A 16 21.41 12.07 -5.18
N ASP A 17 20.06 12.13 -5.10
CA ASP A 17 19.15 12.17 -6.27
C ASP A 17 19.32 10.96 -7.21
N GLU A 18 19.60 9.80 -6.63
CA GLU A 18 19.92 8.54 -7.33
C GLU A 18 18.80 7.51 -7.23
N ALA A 19 17.57 7.94 -6.96
CA ALA A 19 16.44 7.01 -6.80
C ALA A 19 16.02 6.41 -8.16
N PRO A 20 16.26 5.10 -8.40
CA PRO A 20 15.96 4.48 -9.69
C PRO A 20 14.45 4.38 -9.97
N TRP A 21 13.63 4.48 -8.95
CA TRP A 21 12.16 4.47 -9.07
C TRP A 21 11.55 5.85 -9.35
N GLU A 22 12.33 6.94 -9.30
CA GLU A 22 11.85 8.30 -9.62
C GLU A 22 11.79 8.54 -11.12
N THR A 23 10.73 8.11 -11.76
CA THR A 23 10.53 8.27 -13.21
C THR A 23 9.85 9.58 -13.60
N GLY A 24 9.31 10.32 -12.65
CA GLY A 24 8.56 11.57 -12.85
C GLY A 24 7.14 11.37 -13.39
N LYS A 25 6.63 10.14 -13.39
CA LYS A 25 5.28 9.78 -13.87
C LYS A 25 4.69 8.63 -13.03
N PRO A 26 3.34 8.50 -13.02
CA PRO A 26 2.68 7.41 -12.33
C PRO A 26 2.97 6.06 -13.01
N HIS A 27 2.92 4.99 -12.24
CA HIS A 27 3.06 3.63 -12.76
C HIS A 27 1.96 3.30 -13.78
N PRO A 28 2.29 2.73 -14.95
CA PRO A 28 1.31 2.39 -15.97
C PRO A 28 0.19 1.47 -15.46
N GLN A 29 0.50 0.56 -14.54
CA GLN A 29 -0.46 -0.36 -13.92
C GLN A 29 -1.51 0.39 -13.12
N LEU A 30 -1.12 1.44 -12.37
CA LEU A 30 -2.07 2.28 -11.66
C LEU A 30 -2.96 3.06 -12.63
N VAL A 31 -2.37 3.57 -13.71
CA VAL A 31 -3.15 4.28 -14.75
C VAL A 31 -4.23 3.39 -15.33
N ALA A 32 -3.90 2.11 -15.60
CA ALA A 32 -4.83 1.13 -16.17
C ALA A 32 -6.01 0.77 -15.24
N VAL A 33 -5.85 0.95 -13.93
CA VAL A 33 -6.89 0.61 -12.94
C VAL A 33 -7.43 1.83 -12.18
N ALA A 34 -7.12 3.04 -12.66
CA ALA A 34 -7.46 4.28 -11.95
C ALA A 34 -8.97 4.40 -11.63
N ASP A 35 -9.85 3.88 -12.50
CA ASP A 35 -11.30 3.88 -12.30
C ASP A 35 -11.77 2.97 -11.15
N ARG A 36 -10.89 2.10 -10.64
CA ARG A 36 -11.16 1.22 -9.49
C ARG A 36 -10.71 1.81 -8.16
N VAL A 37 -10.05 2.97 -8.19
CA VAL A 37 -9.59 3.70 -7.00
C VAL A 37 -10.77 4.44 -6.38
N ASN A 38 -10.92 4.35 -5.06
CA ASN A 38 -11.94 5.07 -4.30
C ASN A 38 -11.28 5.88 -3.17
N SER A 39 -11.80 7.07 -2.93
CA SER A 39 -11.34 7.92 -1.82
C SER A 39 -11.95 7.49 -0.48
N PRO A 40 -11.26 7.74 0.64
CA PRO A 40 -9.92 8.31 0.76
C PRO A 40 -8.83 7.29 0.39
N VAL A 41 -7.70 7.78 -0.12
CA VAL A 41 -6.56 6.97 -0.57
C VAL A 41 -5.36 7.17 0.36
N LEU A 42 -4.68 6.07 0.70
CA LEU A 42 -3.35 6.07 1.30
C LEU A 42 -2.32 5.63 0.26
N ASP A 43 -1.32 6.46 0.00
CA ASP A 43 -0.13 6.09 -0.78
C ASP A 43 0.99 5.73 0.20
N ALA A 44 1.24 4.43 0.38
CA ALA A 44 2.19 3.90 1.36
C ALA A 44 3.58 3.76 0.73
N GLY A 45 4.59 4.40 1.34
CA GLY A 45 5.92 4.54 0.73
C GLY A 45 5.87 5.46 -0.49
N CYS A 46 5.21 6.61 -0.36
CA CYS A 46 4.88 7.48 -1.48
C CYS A 46 6.09 8.12 -2.18
N GLY A 47 7.28 8.03 -1.59
CA GLY A 47 8.49 8.68 -2.11
C GLY A 47 8.26 10.16 -2.39
N THR A 48 8.61 10.61 -3.59
CA THR A 48 8.40 11.99 -4.02
C THR A 48 7.00 12.25 -4.62
N GLY A 49 6.05 11.32 -4.44
CA GLY A 49 4.62 11.53 -4.54
C GLY A 49 4.01 11.34 -5.92
N GLU A 50 4.64 10.69 -6.90
CA GLU A 50 4.08 10.59 -8.28
C GLU A 50 2.71 9.90 -8.32
N VAL A 51 2.51 8.84 -7.52
CA VAL A 51 1.21 8.15 -7.38
C VAL A 51 0.18 9.07 -6.72
N ALA A 52 0.53 9.68 -5.59
CA ALA A 52 -0.35 10.61 -4.88
C ALA A 52 -0.76 11.82 -5.75
N LEU A 53 0.19 12.42 -6.49
CA LEU A 53 -0.07 13.54 -7.40
C LEU A 53 -1.02 13.13 -8.54
N PHE A 54 -0.82 11.95 -9.13
CA PHE A 54 -1.66 11.42 -10.19
C PHE A 54 -3.11 11.22 -9.74
N LEU A 55 -3.30 10.65 -8.54
CA LEU A 55 -4.63 10.39 -7.99
C LEU A 55 -5.33 11.68 -7.54
N ALA A 56 -4.60 12.61 -6.91
CA ALA A 56 -5.15 13.91 -6.52
C ALA A 56 -5.56 14.75 -7.72
N ALA A 57 -4.81 14.71 -8.84
CA ALA A 57 -5.19 15.37 -10.08
C ALA A 57 -6.50 14.80 -10.70
N ARG A 58 -6.91 13.61 -10.30
CA ARG A 58 -8.19 12.97 -10.65
C ARG A 58 -9.32 13.27 -9.65
N GLY A 59 -9.06 14.08 -8.63
CA GLY A 59 -10.05 14.48 -7.64
C GLY A 59 -10.14 13.55 -6.43
N HIS A 60 -9.18 12.62 -6.25
CA HIS A 60 -9.15 11.79 -5.06
C HIS A 60 -8.62 12.57 -3.85
N GLU A 61 -9.17 12.27 -2.68
CA GLU A 61 -8.60 12.64 -1.39
C GLU A 61 -7.43 11.69 -1.10
N VAL A 62 -6.20 12.23 -1.02
CA VAL A 62 -4.98 11.42 -0.92
C VAL A 62 -4.14 11.83 0.28
N THR A 63 -3.69 10.83 1.02
CA THR A 63 -2.65 10.95 2.04
C THR A 63 -1.45 10.12 1.59
N GLY A 64 -0.27 10.73 1.45
CA GLY A 64 0.99 10.04 1.19
C GLY A 64 1.83 9.92 2.44
N ILE A 65 2.42 8.77 2.68
CA ILE A 65 3.36 8.55 3.78
C ILE A 65 4.69 7.99 3.26
N ASP A 66 5.76 8.51 3.80
CA ASP A 66 7.12 7.98 3.64
C ASP A 66 7.92 8.31 4.90
N PHE A 67 8.89 7.48 5.27
CA PHE A 67 9.73 7.76 6.42
C PHE A 67 10.92 8.69 6.10
N VAL A 68 11.20 8.94 4.80
CA VAL A 68 12.28 9.82 4.35
C VAL A 68 11.76 11.25 4.22
N GLU A 69 12.27 12.14 5.06
CA GLU A 69 11.86 13.55 5.11
C GLU A 69 12.11 14.27 3.78
N GLU A 70 13.26 14.04 3.14
CA GLU A 70 13.61 14.66 1.85
C GLU A 70 12.63 14.28 0.75
N ALA A 71 12.17 13.01 0.73
CA ALA A 71 11.15 12.55 -0.22
C ALA A 71 9.83 13.30 0.00
N ILE A 72 9.38 13.40 1.25
CA ILE A 72 8.15 14.13 1.62
C ILE A 72 8.23 15.61 1.28
N GLN A 73 9.37 16.27 1.52
CA GLN A 73 9.55 17.68 1.15
C GLN A 73 9.46 17.88 -0.36
N ARG A 74 10.07 17.00 -1.16
CA ARG A 74 9.95 17.03 -2.63
C ARG A 74 8.50 16.78 -3.07
N ALA A 75 7.80 15.82 -2.47
CA ALA A 75 6.39 15.54 -2.75
C ALA A 75 5.52 16.77 -2.49
N ARG A 76 5.69 17.44 -1.35
CA ARG A 76 4.99 18.69 -1.01
C ARG A 76 5.26 19.80 -2.02
N SER A 77 6.52 19.96 -2.43
CA SER A 77 6.92 20.97 -3.42
C SER A 77 6.27 20.71 -4.77
N LYS A 78 6.24 19.45 -5.23
CA LYS A 78 5.56 19.04 -6.47
C LYS A 78 4.05 19.27 -6.42
N ALA A 79 3.41 18.99 -5.28
CA ALA A 79 1.98 19.23 -5.09
C ALA A 79 1.64 20.73 -5.12
N ALA A 80 2.44 21.54 -4.42
CA ALA A 80 2.28 23.01 -4.41
C ALA A 80 2.43 23.61 -5.81
N ALA A 81 3.43 23.18 -6.60
CA ALA A 81 3.65 23.61 -7.97
C ALA A 81 2.49 23.27 -8.90
N ARG A 82 1.71 22.22 -8.60
CA ARG A 82 0.54 21.77 -9.37
C ARG A 82 -0.80 22.23 -8.74
N THR A 83 -0.76 23.03 -7.68
CA THR A 83 -1.94 23.48 -6.90
C THR A 83 -2.83 22.29 -6.45
N LEU A 84 -2.21 21.16 -6.13
CA LEU A 84 -2.91 19.97 -5.65
C LEU A 84 -2.94 19.94 -4.12
N LYS A 85 -4.08 19.57 -3.54
CA LYS A 85 -4.23 19.37 -2.10
C LYS A 85 -3.99 17.90 -1.76
N ILE A 86 -2.84 17.61 -1.16
CA ILE A 86 -2.45 16.27 -0.73
C ILE A 86 -1.86 16.40 0.67
N GLU A 87 -2.23 15.51 1.56
CA GLU A 87 -1.63 15.41 2.88
C GLU A 87 -0.41 14.50 2.80
N PHE A 88 0.79 15.05 3.01
CA PHE A 88 2.02 14.26 3.09
C PHE A 88 2.54 14.23 4.52
N GLN A 89 2.81 13.03 5.04
CA GLN A 89 3.31 12.80 6.40
C GLN A 89 4.62 12.02 6.39
N ILE A 90 5.56 12.43 7.25
CA ILE A 90 6.73 11.60 7.57
C ILE A 90 6.25 10.53 8.54
N LYS A 91 6.11 9.28 8.05
CA LYS A 91 5.56 8.18 8.83
C LYS A 91 6.10 6.85 8.36
N ASP A 92 6.48 6.00 9.33
CA ASP A 92 6.85 4.61 9.05
C ASP A 92 5.58 3.75 8.81
N ALA A 93 5.53 3.09 7.67
CA ALA A 93 4.43 2.20 7.30
C ALA A 93 4.28 0.99 8.26
N LEU A 94 5.32 0.61 8.97
CA LEU A 94 5.25 -0.43 10.00
C LEU A 94 4.44 -0.01 11.23
N THR A 95 4.08 1.27 11.36
CA THR A 95 3.25 1.80 12.45
C THR A 95 1.77 2.00 12.06
N LEU A 96 1.35 1.55 10.89
CA LEU A 96 -0.03 1.72 10.40
C LEU A 96 -1.08 1.14 11.36
N ARG A 97 -0.76 0.07 12.10
CA ARG A 97 -1.67 -0.53 13.07
C ARG A 97 -2.12 0.44 14.17
N GLU A 98 -1.27 1.41 14.49
CA GLU A 98 -1.50 2.39 15.56
C GLU A 98 -2.28 3.62 15.04
N TRP A 99 -2.58 3.66 13.76
CA TRP A 99 -3.17 4.83 13.11
C TRP A 99 -4.70 4.77 13.10
N ASP A 100 -5.34 5.75 13.71
CA ASP A 100 -6.81 5.86 13.73
C ASP A 100 -7.33 6.57 12.48
N ARG A 101 -6.98 6.04 11.30
CA ARG A 101 -7.48 6.49 10.00
C ARG A 101 -7.91 5.30 9.16
N ARG A 102 -8.86 5.54 8.26
CA ARG A 102 -9.41 4.51 7.38
C ARG A 102 -9.40 5.00 5.95
N PHE A 103 -9.07 4.08 5.03
CA PHE A 103 -8.95 4.35 3.61
C PHE A 103 -9.74 3.35 2.80
N ALA A 104 -10.37 3.81 1.72
CA ALA A 104 -11.05 2.93 0.77
C ALA A 104 -10.05 2.26 -0.18
N THR A 105 -8.93 2.94 -0.42
CA THR A 105 -7.83 2.42 -1.24
C THR A 105 -6.49 2.64 -0.56
N VAL A 106 -5.59 1.65 -0.70
CA VAL A 106 -4.15 1.81 -0.43
C VAL A 106 -3.39 1.50 -1.71
N THR A 107 -2.35 2.28 -1.99
CA THR A 107 -1.36 2.01 -3.04
C THR A 107 -0.01 1.70 -2.42
N ASP A 108 0.68 0.70 -2.97
CA ASP A 108 2.03 0.28 -2.60
C ASP A 108 2.80 -0.06 -3.88
N PHE A 109 3.65 0.82 -4.32
CA PHE A 109 4.46 0.64 -5.52
C PHE A 109 5.94 0.56 -5.15
N GLY A 110 6.35 -0.61 -4.58
CA GLY A 110 7.74 -0.86 -4.25
C GLY A 110 8.09 -0.76 -2.76
N LEU A 111 7.10 -0.78 -1.87
CA LEU A 111 7.36 -0.81 -0.42
C LEU A 111 7.36 -2.24 0.14
N PHE A 112 6.41 -3.09 -0.25
CA PHE A 112 6.25 -4.45 0.28
C PHE A 112 7.51 -5.32 0.18
N HIS A 113 8.26 -5.18 -0.91
CA HIS A 113 9.45 -6.00 -1.17
C HIS A 113 10.71 -5.55 -0.40
N VAL A 114 10.66 -4.39 0.30
CA VAL A 114 11.81 -3.96 1.12
C VAL A 114 11.80 -4.56 2.52
N PHE A 115 10.67 -5.13 2.93
CA PHE A 115 10.49 -5.66 4.28
C PHE A 115 11.04 -7.07 4.46
N SER A 116 11.59 -7.36 5.65
CA SER A 116 11.81 -8.72 6.14
C SER A 116 10.49 -9.48 6.28
N ASP A 117 10.54 -10.79 6.49
CA ASP A 117 9.31 -11.58 6.69
C ASP A 117 8.52 -11.12 7.92
N ALA A 118 9.21 -10.77 9.01
CA ALA A 118 8.59 -10.27 10.23
C ALA A 118 7.95 -8.90 10.05
N ASP A 119 8.64 -7.96 9.38
CA ASP A 119 8.12 -6.63 9.14
C ASP A 119 7.00 -6.64 8.09
N ARG A 120 7.07 -7.55 7.11
CA ARG A 120 6.00 -7.77 6.15
C ARG A 120 4.70 -8.16 6.83
N GLN A 121 4.75 -9.06 7.83
CA GLN A 121 3.57 -9.41 8.61
C GLN A 121 3.01 -8.21 9.39
N ARG A 122 3.88 -7.43 10.02
CA ARG A 122 3.47 -6.19 10.72
C ARG A 122 2.81 -5.19 9.77
N TYR A 123 3.36 -5.03 8.57
CA TYR A 123 2.81 -4.16 7.54
C TYR A 123 1.42 -4.62 7.07
N VAL A 124 1.25 -5.92 6.78
CA VAL A 124 -0.04 -6.50 6.39
C VAL A 124 -1.10 -6.35 7.49
N ASP A 125 -0.73 -6.55 8.76
CA ASP A 125 -1.60 -6.29 9.90
C ASP A 125 -2.01 -4.81 9.99
N GLY A 126 -1.07 -3.91 9.70
CA GLY A 126 -1.34 -2.47 9.58
C GLY A 126 -2.30 -2.15 8.45
N LEU A 127 -2.10 -2.72 7.26
CA LEU A 127 -3.02 -2.59 6.12
C LEU A 127 -4.43 -3.07 6.46
N ARG A 128 -4.55 -4.20 7.17
CA ARG A 128 -5.85 -4.72 7.63
C ARG A 128 -6.55 -3.74 8.58
N THR A 129 -5.80 -2.96 9.33
CA THR A 129 -6.35 -1.96 10.24
C THR A 129 -6.82 -0.72 9.46
N VAL A 130 -6.02 -0.17 8.56
CA VAL A 130 -6.31 1.10 7.89
C VAL A 130 -7.23 1.00 6.68
N LEU A 131 -7.30 -0.14 5.98
CA LEU A 131 -8.29 -0.34 4.91
C LEU A 131 -9.69 -0.53 5.49
N VAL A 132 -10.70 0.06 4.87
CA VAL A 132 -12.11 -0.25 5.18
C VAL A 132 -12.48 -1.66 4.69
N PRO A 133 -13.52 -2.33 5.23
CA PRO A 133 -14.08 -3.53 4.61
C PRO A 133 -14.41 -3.29 3.14
N ASP A 134 -14.07 -4.25 2.26
CA ASP A 134 -14.09 -4.17 0.80
C ASP A 134 -13.15 -3.13 0.17
N GLY A 135 -12.36 -2.41 0.96
CA GLY A 135 -11.29 -1.55 0.47
C GLY A 135 -10.22 -2.35 -0.28
N ARG A 136 -9.53 -1.70 -1.21
CA ARG A 136 -8.54 -2.34 -2.09
C ARG A 136 -7.13 -1.84 -1.84
N LEU A 137 -6.21 -2.77 -1.89
CA LEU A 137 -4.78 -2.51 -2.02
C LEU A 137 -4.37 -2.79 -3.46
N PHE A 138 -3.72 -1.82 -4.10
CA PHE A 138 -3.01 -1.97 -5.37
C PHE A 138 -1.53 -2.04 -5.04
N LEU A 139 -0.93 -3.23 -5.24
CA LEU A 139 0.43 -3.51 -4.83
C LEU A 139 1.28 -3.93 -6.02
N ALA A 140 2.45 -3.32 -6.18
CA ALA A 140 3.46 -3.78 -7.10
C ALA A 140 4.78 -4.06 -6.38
N CYS A 141 5.36 -5.24 -6.60
CA CYS A 141 6.63 -5.65 -5.99
C CYS A 141 7.50 -6.41 -6.98
N PHE A 142 8.82 -6.47 -6.73
CA PHE A 142 9.73 -7.27 -7.56
C PHE A 142 9.30 -8.73 -7.57
N SER A 143 9.24 -9.27 -8.78
CA SER A 143 8.89 -10.67 -9.05
C SER A 143 10.10 -11.59 -8.84
N ASP A 144 9.86 -12.84 -8.44
CA ASP A 144 10.82 -13.93 -8.47
C ASP A 144 11.26 -14.31 -9.90
N GLU A 145 10.57 -13.81 -10.93
CA GLU A 145 10.98 -13.93 -12.33
C GLU A 145 12.04 -12.90 -12.75
N GLU A 146 12.33 -11.88 -11.93
CA GLU A 146 13.43 -10.95 -12.20
C GLU A 146 14.76 -11.60 -11.88
N PRO A 147 15.66 -11.75 -12.87
CA PRO A 147 16.96 -12.37 -12.66
C PRO A 147 17.89 -11.52 -11.80
N GLY A 148 18.98 -12.14 -11.35
CA GLY A 148 20.01 -11.48 -10.56
C GLY A 148 19.57 -11.20 -9.12
N THR A 149 20.43 -10.48 -8.39
CA THR A 149 20.27 -10.18 -6.96
C THR A 149 20.26 -8.69 -6.66
N GLU A 150 20.38 -7.84 -7.66
CA GLU A 150 20.39 -6.39 -7.48
C GLU A 150 19.01 -5.86 -7.07
N GLY A 151 19.00 -4.82 -6.24
CA GLY A 151 17.79 -4.19 -5.72
C GLY A 151 17.14 -4.99 -4.57
N PRO A 152 15.85 -4.78 -4.32
CA PRO A 152 15.14 -5.45 -3.24
C PRO A 152 14.94 -6.95 -3.50
N ARG A 153 14.55 -7.66 -2.44
CA ARG A 153 14.29 -9.10 -2.53
C ARG A 153 13.19 -9.41 -3.56
N ARG A 154 13.30 -10.57 -4.17
CA ARG A 154 12.29 -11.13 -5.05
C ARG A 154 11.14 -11.70 -4.23
N VAL A 155 9.94 -11.54 -4.74
CA VAL A 155 8.70 -12.02 -4.12
C VAL A 155 7.99 -12.94 -5.11
N SER A 156 7.65 -14.16 -4.68
CA SER A 156 6.85 -15.06 -5.49
C SER A 156 5.36 -14.77 -5.33
N GLN A 157 4.55 -15.24 -6.29
CA GLN A 157 3.10 -15.19 -6.15
C GLN A 157 2.60 -15.95 -4.91
N GLN A 158 3.30 -17.04 -4.53
CA GLN A 158 2.93 -17.82 -3.35
C GLN A 158 3.17 -17.02 -2.07
N GLU A 159 4.29 -16.32 -1.95
CA GLU A 159 4.55 -15.41 -0.81
C GLU A 159 3.49 -14.32 -0.69
N LEU A 160 3.02 -13.76 -1.82
CA LEU A 160 1.88 -12.82 -1.80
C LEU A 160 0.60 -13.49 -1.28
N ARG A 161 0.28 -14.70 -1.74
CA ARG A 161 -0.90 -15.44 -1.29
C ARG A 161 -0.84 -15.75 0.21
N ASP A 162 0.32 -16.16 0.69
CA ASP A 162 0.53 -16.50 2.10
C ASP A 162 0.45 -15.25 3.00
N ALA A 163 1.08 -14.15 2.59
CA ALA A 163 1.07 -12.88 3.33
C ALA A 163 -0.36 -12.30 3.49
N PHE A 164 -1.20 -12.46 2.46
CA PHE A 164 -2.56 -11.92 2.45
C PHE A 164 -3.66 -12.99 2.66
N ALA A 165 -3.32 -14.18 3.16
CA ALA A 165 -4.30 -15.27 3.39
C ALA A 165 -5.38 -14.89 4.41
N ASP A 166 -4.99 -14.22 5.50
CA ASP A 166 -5.89 -13.81 6.57
C ASP A 166 -6.42 -12.39 6.38
N GLY A 167 -7.74 -12.26 6.36
CA GLY A 167 -8.44 -10.97 6.28
C GLY A 167 -8.50 -10.34 4.89
N PHE A 168 -7.89 -10.93 3.86
CA PHE A 168 -7.88 -10.42 2.51
C PHE A 168 -8.32 -11.46 1.47
N ALA A 169 -8.69 -10.99 0.30
CA ALA A 169 -8.95 -11.77 -0.89
C ALA A 169 -8.14 -11.18 -2.05
N ILE A 170 -7.29 -11.97 -2.65
CA ILE A 170 -6.55 -11.58 -3.85
C ILE A 170 -7.51 -11.65 -5.04
N GLU A 171 -7.74 -10.52 -5.70
CA GLU A 171 -8.59 -10.43 -6.90
C GLU A 171 -7.78 -10.80 -8.16
N SER A 172 -6.52 -10.37 -8.24
CA SER A 172 -5.59 -10.76 -9.31
C SER A 172 -4.14 -10.60 -8.87
N ILE A 173 -3.23 -11.35 -9.51
CA ILE A 173 -1.78 -11.14 -9.52
C ILE A 173 -1.34 -11.31 -10.97
N GLU A 174 -0.86 -10.24 -11.58
CA GLU A 174 -0.48 -10.20 -12.99
C GLU A 174 1.01 -9.85 -13.12
N PRO A 175 1.71 -10.41 -14.12
CA PRO A 175 3.08 -9.99 -14.44
C PRO A 175 3.09 -8.54 -14.91
N SER A 176 4.11 -7.82 -14.51
CA SER A 176 4.28 -6.41 -14.82
C SER A 176 5.76 -6.03 -14.86
N GLN A 177 6.07 -4.74 -15.04
CA GLN A 177 7.41 -4.19 -14.97
C GLN A 177 7.38 -2.81 -14.33
N PHE A 178 8.42 -2.49 -13.54
CA PHE A 178 8.69 -1.12 -13.16
C PHE A 178 9.48 -0.41 -14.25
N GLU A 179 9.15 0.84 -14.48
CA GLU A 179 10.05 1.72 -15.22
C GLU A 179 11.20 2.16 -14.30
N VAL A 180 12.37 2.36 -14.85
CA VAL A 180 13.55 2.86 -14.16
C VAL A 180 13.85 4.27 -14.61
N ASN A 181 14.36 5.10 -13.72
CA ASN A 181 14.76 6.46 -14.03
C ASN A 181 15.79 6.46 -15.20
N PRO A 182 15.44 7.04 -16.35
CA PRO A 182 16.29 6.98 -17.54
C PRO A 182 17.60 7.75 -17.40
N ARG A 183 17.74 8.57 -16.35
CA ARG A 183 18.99 9.29 -16.04
C ARG A 183 20.04 8.40 -15.39
N LEU A 184 19.63 7.24 -14.86
CA LEU A 184 20.54 6.29 -14.21
C LEU A 184 20.91 5.20 -15.20
N SER A 185 22.15 5.22 -15.67
CA SER A 185 22.73 4.18 -16.50
C SER A 185 23.35 3.08 -15.64
N GLY A 186 23.27 1.81 -16.10
CA GLY A 186 23.99 0.70 -15.48
C GLY A 186 23.21 -0.17 -14.51
N THR A 187 21.89 -0.11 -14.52
CA THR A 187 21.06 -1.10 -13.81
C THR A 187 21.05 -2.41 -14.58
N SER A 188 21.37 -3.53 -13.91
CA SER A 188 21.39 -4.88 -14.50
C SER A 188 20.03 -5.56 -14.49
N PHE A 189 18.95 -4.79 -14.66
CA PHE A 189 17.58 -5.32 -14.70
C PHE A 189 17.20 -5.85 -16.08
N SER A 190 16.14 -6.62 -16.16
CA SER A 190 15.54 -7.08 -17.42
C SER A 190 15.28 -5.92 -18.38
N PRO A 191 15.35 -6.14 -19.71
CA PRO A 191 15.02 -5.11 -20.70
C PRO A 191 13.67 -4.48 -20.46
N GLY A 192 13.62 -3.14 -20.37
CA GLY A 192 12.40 -2.39 -20.02
C GLY A 192 12.20 -2.09 -18.55
N GLY A 193 13.05 -2.67 -17.69
CA GLY A 193 13.02 -2.51 -16.23
C GLY A 193 12.78 -3.82 -15.48
N PRO A 194 12.84 -3.82 -14.15
CA PRO A 194 12.70 -5.03 -13.37
C PRO A 194 11.28 -5.61 -13.47
N LYS A 195 11.19 -6.93 -13.63
CA LYS A 195 9.93 -7.67 -13.60
C LYS A 195 9.29 -7.58 -12.23
N THR A 196 7.97 -7.40 -12.22
CA THR A 196 7.19 -7.24 -11.01
C THR A 196 5.91 -8.07 -11.05
N TRP A 197 5.34 -8.33 -9.90
CA TRP A 197 3.95 -8.70 -9.75
C TRP A 197 3.13 -7.45 -9.47
N PHE A 198 2.01 -7.28 -10.18
CA PHE A 198 0.98 -6.31 -9.83
C PHE A 198 -0.23 -7.06 -9.27
N ALA A 199 -0.54 -6.80 -8.01
CA ALA A 199 -1.62 -7.48 -7.29
C ALA A 199 -2.73 -6.49 -6.93
N ILE A 200 -3.98 -6.96 -7.08
CA ILE A 200 -5.17 -6.28 -6.58
C ILE A 200 -5.74 -7.13 -5.47
N ILE A 201 -5.79 -6.56 -4.28
CA ILE A 201 -6.08 -7.28 -3.05
C ILE A 201 -7.19 -6.53 -2.32
N ARG A 202 -8.28 -7.23 -1.98
CA ARG A 202 -9.43 -6.65 -1.30
C ARG A 202 -9.47 -7.09 0.16
N ARG A 203 -9.71 -6.16 1.07
CA ARG A 203 -9.98 -6.50 2.47
C ARG A 203 -11.33 -7.20 2.59
N LYS A 204 -11.35 -8.38 3.20
CA LYS A 204 -12.60 -9.11 3.50
C LYS A 204 -13.41 -8.37 4.57
N ARG A 205 -14.72 -8.50 4.53
CA ARG A 205 -15.57 -8.12 5.65
C ARG A 205 -15.33 -9.10 6.78
N GLY A 206 -15.23 -8.60 7.99
CA GLY A 206 -15.26 -9.46 9.18
C GLY A 206 -16.60 -10.22 9.26
N PRO A 207 -16.69 -11.29 10.05
CA PRO A 207 -17.95 -11.94 10.30
C PRO A 207 -18.98 -10.90 10.78
N LYS A 208 -20.19 -10.92 10.20
CA LYS A 208 -21.29 -10.12 10.74
C LYS A 208 -21.49 -10.55 12.20
N LEU A 209 -21.28 -9.64 13.13
CA LEU A 209 -21.81 -9.83 14.46
C LEU A 209 -23.31 -10.00 14.28
N LEU A 210 -23.81 -11.22 14.53
CA LEU A 210 -25.23 -11.45 14.67
C LEU A 210 -25.65 -10.57 15.86
N ASN A 211 -26.40 -9.50 15.57
CA ASN A 211 -27.15 -8.80 16.62
C ASN A 211 -28.08 -9.85 17.20
N THR A 212 -27.70 -10.45 18.31
CA THR A 212 -28.64 -11.06 19.23
C THR A 212 -29.41 -9.88 19.84
N GLU A 213 -30.46 -9.43 19.13
CA GLU A 213 -31.56 -8.76 19.80
C GLU A 213 -32.07 -9.75 20.85
N GLN A 214 -31.61 -9.59 22.09
CA GLN A 214 -32.27 -10.17 23.22
C GLN A 214 -33.69 -9.57 23.22
N THR A 215 -34.62 -10.33 22.69
CA THR A 215 -36.04 -10.12 22.98
C THR A 215 -36.18 -10.22 24.49
N LEU A 216 -36.27 -9.04 25.14
CA LEU A 216 -36.65 -8.95 26.53
C LEU A 216 -38.02 -9.59 26.64
N PRO A 217 -38.25 -10.52 27.62
CA PRO A 217 -39.53 -11.11 27.81
C PRO A 217 -40.55 -10.00 28.18
N ASN A 218 -41.68 -10.08 27.52
CA ASN A 218 -42.76 -9.13 27.71
C ASN A 218 -43.25 -9.20 29.18
N PRO A 219 -43.31 -8.08 29.94
CA PRO A 219 -43.66 -8.06 31.35
C PRO A 219 -45.13 -8.50 31.67
N LYS A 220 -45.85 -8.98 30.67
CA LYS A 220 -47.26 -9.41 30.84
C LYS A 220 -47.49 -10.91 31.10
N ASP A 221 -46.41 -11.72 31.10
CA ASP A 221 -46.53 -13.16 31.38
C ASP A 221 -46.15 -13.54 32.81
N SER A 222 -46.63 -12.76 33.78
CA SER A 222 -46.61 -13.20 35.18
C SER A 222 -47.85 -14.05 35.43
N PRO A 223 -47.74 -15.29 35.92
CA PRO A 223 -48.91 -16.08 36.33
C PRO A 223 -49.54 -15.41 37.55
N GLN A 224 -50.83 -15.09 37.42
CA GLN A 224 -51.64 -14.71 38.57
C GLN A 224 -51.73 -15.92 39.51
N SER A 225 -51.19 -15.76 40.71
CA SER A 225 -51.45 -16.65 41.82
C SER A 225 -52.91 -16.47 42.24
N GLY A 226 -53.76 -17.41 41.88
CA GLY A 226 -55.09 -17.57 42.47
C GLY A 226 -54.99 -18.38 43.76
N GLU A 227 -55.81 -18.01 44.72
CA GLU A 227 -55.95 -18.53 46.06
C GLU A 227 -55.88 -20.04 46.29
#